data_769370d34b26312d8fa2ebfc289cbb42
#
_entry.id   769370d34b26312d8fa2ebfc289cbb42
#
_cell.length_a   1.000
_cell.length_b   1.000
_cell.length_c   1.000
_cell.angle_alpha   90.00
_cell.angle_beta   90.00
_cell.angle_gamma   90.00
#
_symmetry.space_group_name_H-M   'P 1'
#
loop_
_entity.id
_entity.type
_entity.pdbx_description
1 polymer ?
#
loop_
_entity_poly.entity_id
_entity_poly.type
_entity_poly.pdbx_seq_one_letter_code
_entity_poly.pdbx_strand_id
1 'polypeptide(L)'
;MKIMMNTGGIAATNSFLVADEVEKKAVIFDAPDHTTSELLDVAQKEGWDIIGLWLTHGHFDHVADHEVIRSRYPAAKVLIHKLDEPKLHKPGASFPLPIRIPPGKADAYVEDGQKLKLGRYEFEVIHTPGHAPGHVMYYCAAEKVLIGGDLIIGGAVGRTDLPDSSYDDLVKSIQRVMKLPGDTKLLPGHGQISTLDDERASNPYVQDALQ
;
A
#
# COMPACT_ATOMS: atom_id res chain seq x y z
N MET A 1 10.84 -2.28 -14.69
CA MET A 1 10.43 -2.34 -13.26
C MET A 1 10.45 -3.79 -12.79
N LYS A 2 11.02 -4.07 -11.65
CA LYS A 2 10.92 -5.38 -10.98
C LYS A 2 9.96 -5.27 -9.81
N ILE A 3 9.04 -6.23 -9.69
CA ILE A 3 8.07 -6.27 -8.59
C ILE A 3 8.14 -7.65 -7.96
N MET A 4 8.23 -7.68 -6.64
CA MET A 4 8.19 -8.90 -5.84
C MET A 4 7.15 -8.73 -4.74
N MET A 5 6.44 -9.78 -4.43
CA MET A 5 5.41 -9.81 -3.40
C MET A 5 5.78 -10.84 -2.34
N ASN A 6 5.57 -10.49 -1.09
CA ASN A 6 5.54 -11.42 0.03
C ASN A 6 4.25 -11.19 0.83
N THR A 7 3.61 -12.27 1.26
CA THR A 7 2.34 -12.19 2.00
C THR A 7 2.54 -12.77 3.38
N GLY A 8 2.09 -12.07 4.42
CA GLY A 8 2.26 -12.58 5.78
C GLY A 8 1.47 -11.82 6.84
N GLY A 9 1.87 -12.04 8.09
CA GLY A 9 1.13 -11.57 9.25
C GLY A 9 -0.21 -12.28 9.44
N ILE A 10 -0.91 -11.92 10.50
CA ILE A 10 -2.19 -12.56 10.88
C ILE A 10 -3.34 -12.25 9.93
N ALA A 11 -3.23 -11.17 9.16
CA ALA A 11 -4.24 -10.75 8.19
C ALA A 11 -3.92 -11.22 6.75
N ALA A 12 -2.80 -11.93 6.54
CA ALA A 12 -2.31 -12.33 5.21
C ALA A 12 -2.19 -11.12 4.26
N THR A 13 -1.55 -10.06 4.74
CA THR A 13 -1.36 -8.80 4.03
C THR A 13 -0.19 -8.89 3.05
N ASN A 14 -0.33 -8.30 1.89
CA ASN A 14 0.70 -8.25 0.87
C ASN A 14 1.66 -7.07 1.11
N SER A 15 2.95 -7.36 1.03
CA SER A 15 4.02 -6.36 0.89
C SER A 15 4.62 -6.46 -0.50
N PHE A 16 4.93 -5.31 -1.11
CA PHE A 16 5.55 -5.28 -2.42
C PHE A 16 6.91 -4.58 -2.38
N LEU A 17 7.94 -5.27 -2.82
CA LEU A 17 9.22 -4.66 -3.18
C LEU A 17 9.17 -4.28 -4.66
N VAL A 18 9.30 -2.99 -4.95
CA VAL A 18 9.35 -2.47 -6.31
C VAL A 18 10.71 -1.82 -6.55
N ALA A 19 11.41 -2.26 -7.61
CA ALA A 19 12.76 -1.81 -7.89
C ALA A 19 12.94 -1.29 -9.34
N ASP A 20 13.74 -0.24 -9.44
CA ASP A 20 14.43 0.13 -10.68
C ASP A 20 15.78 -0.58 -10.73
N GLU A 21 15.86 -1.64 -11.54
CA GLU A 21 17.05 -2.48 -11.67
C GLU A 21 18.25 -1.74 -12.27
N VAL A 22 18.00 -0.65 -13.01
CA VAL A 22 19.06 0.16 -13.64
C VAL A 22 19.64 1.18 -12.66
N GLU A 23 18.78 1.94 -11.99
CA GLU A 23 19.17 2.93 -10.97
C GLU A 23 19.52 2.27 -9.62
N LYS A 24 19.32 0.96 -9.49
CA LYS A 24 19.56 0.19 -8.26
C LYS A 24 18.86 0.77 -7.04
N LYS A 25 17.66 1.31 -7.23
CA LYS A 25 16.81 1.86 -6.16
C LYS A 25 15.55 1.03 -6.02
N ALA A 26 15.09 0.85 -4.79
CA ALA A 26 13.84 0.14 -4.50
C ALA A 26 13.05 0.81 -3.38
N VAL A 27 11.76 0.50 -3.35
CA VAL A 27 10.80 0.92 -2.32
C VAL A 27 10.03 -0.30 -1.85
N ILE A 28 9.74 -0.37 -0.56
CA ILE A 28 8.76 -1.32 -0.01
C ILE A 28 7.42 -0.58 0.10
N PHE A 29 6.36 -1.22 -0.39
CA PHE A 29 4.97 -0.81 -0.17
C PHE A 29 4.35 -1.72 0.87
N ASP A 30 3.91 -1.14 1.97
CA ASP A 30 3.39 -1.78 3.17
C ASP A 30 4.36 -2.79 3.81
N ALA A 31 4.26 -2.96 5.10
CA ALA A 31 5.19 -3.74 5.90
C ALA A 31 4.45 -4.63 6.90
N PRO A 32 3.77 -5.69 6.44
CA PRO A 32 3.14 -6.68 7.30
C PRO A 32 4.16 -7.43 8.17
N ASP A 33 3.68 -7.93 9.31
CA ASP A 33 4.48 -8.72 10.23
C ASP A 33 5.13 -9.94 9.54
N HIS A 34 6.42 -10.13 9.76
CA HIS A 34 7.25 -11.22 9.21
C HIS A 34 7.37 -11.28 7.67
N THR A 35 7.16 -10.19 6.96
CA THR A 35 7.26 -10.19 5.48
C THR A 35 8.47 -9.45 4.94
N THR A 36 8.87 -8.37 5.60
CA THR A 36 9.84 -7.44 5.02
C THR A 36 11.26 -8.00 5.00
N SER A 37 11.65 -8.83 5.96
CA SER A 37 13.01 -9.38 6.02
C SER A 37 13.42 -10.10 4.75
N GLU A 38 12.56 -10.96 4.19
CA GLU A 38 12.85 -11.70 2.95
C GLU A 38 12.97 -10.75 1.74
N LEU A 39 12.10 -9.75 1.64
CA LEU A 39 12.18 -8.74 0.58
C LEU A 39 13.47 -7.91 0.67
N LEU A 40 13.88 -7.55 1.90
CA LEU A 40 15.14 -6.84 2.13
C LEU A 40 16.37 -7.70 1.84
N ASP A 41 16.31 -8.99 2.09
CA ASP A 41 17.38 -9.93 1.73
C ASP A 41 17.56 -10.02 0.22
N VAL A 42 16.45 -10.03 -0.52
CA VAL A 42 16.50 -9.95 -1.99
C VAL A 42 17.09 -8.63 -2.44
N ALA A 43 16.64 -7.49 -1.89
CA ALA A 43 17.19 -6.19 -2.24
C ALA A 43 18.70 -6.12 -2.01
N GLN A 44 19.17 -6.64 -0.89
CA GLN A 44 20.59 -6.72 -0.56
C GLN A 44 21.37 -7.59 -1.56
N LYS A 45 20.84 -8.77 -1.91
CA LYS A 45 21.46 -9.68 -2.88
C LYS A 45 21.57 -9.06 -4.27
N GLU A 46 20.54 -8.34 -4.70
CA GLU A 46 20.48 -7.67 -6.01
C GLU A 46 21.25 -6.33 -6.03
N GLY A 47 21.71 -5.86 -4.87
CA GLY A 47 22.40 -4.58 -4.72
C GLY A 47 21.47 -3.38 -4.91
N TRP A 48 20.20 -3.51 -4.52
CA TRP A 48 19.21 -2.42 -4.55
C TRP A 48 19.22 -1.65 -3.24
N ASP A 49 19.27 -0.32 -3.34
CA ASP A 49 19.14 0.59 -2.21
C ASP A 49 17.67 0.83 -1.91
N ILE A 50 17.22 0.47 -0.71
CA ILE A 50 15.86 0.74 -0.24
C ILE A 50 15.78 2.20 0.18
N ILE A 51 15.12 3.03 -0.66
CA ILE A 51 14.98 4.46 -0.42
C ILE A 51 13.76 4.84 0.42
N GLY A 52 12.82 3.91 0.62
CA GLY A 52 11.62 4.19 1.40
C GLY A 52 10.72 3.00 1.69
N LEU A 53 9.89 3.20 2.70
CA LEU A 53 8.67 2.49 2.97
C LEU A 53 7.51 3.43 2.64
N TRP A 54 6.73 3.13 1.62
CA TRP A 54 5.57 3.91 1.20
C TRP A 54 4.30 3.17 1.62
N LEU A 55 3.65 3.69 2.65
CA LEU A 55 2.47 3.07 3.25
C LEU A 55 1.20 3.49 2.49
N THR A 56 0.34 2.52 2.21
CA THR A 56 -0.98 2.80 1.65
C THR A 56 -1.89 3.41 2.70
N HIS A 57 -1.84 2.92 3.93
CA HIS A 57 -2.59 3.42 5.08
C HIS A 57 -1.96 2.95 6.41
N GLY A 58 -2.58 3.30 7.53
CA GLY A 58 -1.99 3.10 8.85
C GLY A 58 -2.51 1.91 9.64
N HIS A 59 -3.25 0.97 9.06
CA HIS A 59 -3.70 -0.20 9.82
C HIS A 59 -2.51 -1.08 10.22
N PHE A 60 -2.67 -1.74 11.36
CA PHE A 60 -1.59 -2.44 12.05
C PHE A 60 -0.88 -3.46 11.17
N ASP A 61 -1.63 -4.14 10.35
CA ASP A 61 -1.14 -5.20 9.46
C ASP A 61 -0.39 -4.67 8.23
N HIS A 62 -0.50 -3.38 7.92
CA HIS A 62 0.29 -2.71 6.88
C HIS A 62 1.56 -2.02 7.40
N VAL A 63 1.71 -1.90 8.73
CA VAL A 63 2.81 -1.14 9.33
C VAL A 63 3.69 -1.96 10.29
N ALA A 64 3.37 -3.23 10.53
CA ALA A 64 3.94 -4.03 11.61
C ALA A 64 5.49 -4.11 11.57
N ASP A 65 6.07 -4.30 10.39
CA ASP A 65 7.52 -4.46 10.20
C ASP A 65 8.26 -3.13 9.88
N HIS A 66 7.64 -1.96 10.08
CA HIS A 66 8.29 -0.67 9.75
C HIS A 66 9.67 -0.49 10.40
N GLU A 67 9.86 -0.97 11.64
CA GLU A 67 11.15 -0.93 12.34
C GLU A 67 12.19 -1.87 11.74
N VAL A 68 11.80 -2.98 11.14
CA VAL A 68 12.71 -3.89 10.44
C VAL A 68 13.39 -3.15 9.28
N ILE A 69 12.61 -2.37 8.53
CA ILE A 69 13.13 -1.55 7.42
C ILE A 69 14.05 -0.46 7.95
N ARG A 70 13.64 0.29 8.99
CA ARG A 70 14.47 1.34 9.60
C ARG A 70 15.80 0.81 10.13
N SER A 71 15.78 -0.37 10.73
CA SER A 71 16.99 -0.99 11.29
C SER A 71 18.01 -1.35 10.21
N ARG A 72 17.56 -1.85 9.06
CA ARG A 72 18.44 -2.30 7.97
C ARG A 72 18.80 -1.16 7.00
N TYR A 73 17.89 -0.21 6.80
CA TYR A 73 18.04 0.92 5.88
C TYR A 73 17.65 2.23 6.59
N PRO A 74 18.52 2.76 7.48
CA PRO A 74 18.21 3.94 8.29
C PRO A 74 17.94 5.21 7.48
N ALA A 75 18.40 5.27 6.23
CA ALA A 75 18.15 6.38 5.31
C ALA A 75 16.80 6.26 4.58
N ALA A 76 16.15 5.09 4.59
CA ALA A 76 14.86 4.88 3.98
C ALA A 76 13.78 5.71 4.67
N LYS A 77 13.02 6.47 3.89
CA LYS A 77 11.98 7.35 4.42
C LYS A 77 10.63 6.63 4.51
N VAL A 78 9.98 6.73 5.66
CA VAL A 78 8.61 6.25 5.85
C VAL A 78 7.64 7.35 5.42
N LEU A 79 6.85 7.06 4.39
CA LEU A 79 5.82 7.95 3.86
C LEU A 79 4.42 7.40 4.17
N ILE A 80 3.51 8.27 4.59
CA ILE A 80 2.11 7.96 4.86
C ILE A 80 1.26 9.21 4.64
N HIS A 81 -0.02 9.06 4.38
CA HIS A 81 -0.93 10.20 4.40
C HIS A 81 -1.13 10.71 5.84
N LYS A 82 -1.18 12.04 6.00
CA LYS A 82 -1.23 12.69 7.33
C LYS A 82 -2.39 12.21 8.22
N LEU A 83 -3.54 11.91 7.63
CA LEU A 83 -4.72 11.43 8.39
C LEU A 83 -4.50 10.06 9.02
N ASP A 84 -3.59 9.25 8.50
CA ASP A 84 -3.31 7.91 9.00
C ASP A 84 -2.03 7.80 9.86
N GLU A 85 -1.23 8.88 9.96
CA GLU A 85 -0.07 8.90 10.85
C GLU A 85 -0.39 8.55 12.31
N PRO A 86 -1.53 8.98 12.91
CA PRO A 86 -1.86 8.58 14.28
C PRO A 86 -1.91 7.07 14.50
N LYS A 87 -2.31 6.30 13.48
CA LYS A 87 -2.33 4.83 13.53
C LYS A 87 -0.91 4.23 13.50
N LEU A 88 -0.01 4.82 12.72
CA LEU A 88 1.42 4.45 12.71
C LEU A 88 2.07 4.77 14.06
N HIS A 89 1.72 5.90 14.68
CA HIS A 89 2.27 6.29 15.98
C HIS A 89 1.74 5.43 17.14
N LYS A 90 0.51 4.94 17.05
CA LYS A 90 -0.12 4.07 18.06
C LYS A 90 -0.82 2.89 17.39
N PRO A 91 -0.07 1.93 16.84
CA PRO A 91 -0.66 0.75 16.24
C PRO A 91 -1.54 0.02 17.26
N GLY A 92 -2.74 -0.38 16.83
CA GLY A 92 -3.69 -1.07 17.69
C GLY A 92 -4.43 -0.20 18.70
N ALA A 93 -4.42 1.11 18.58
CA ALA A 93 -5.17 2.00 19.47
C ALA A 93 -6.69 1.74 19.45
N SER A 94 -7.21 1.21 18.33
CA SER A 94 -8.63 0.95 18.14
C SER A 94 -9.08 -0.42 18.67
N PHE A 95 -8.15 -1.36 18.88
CA PHE A 95 -8.45 -2.71 19.42
C PHE A 95 -7.16 -3.41 19.89
N PRO A 96 -7.25 -4.37 20.84
CA PRO A 96 -6.10 -5.13 21.28
C PRO A 96 -5.48 -5.94 20.14
N LEU A 97 -4.17 -5.80 19.95
CA LEU A 97 -3.43 -6.59 18.97
C LEU A 97 -2.83 -7.84 19.61
N PRO A 98 -2.80 -8.99 18.89
CA PRO A 98 -2.12 -10.19 19.36
C PRO A 98 -0.59 -10.12 19.22
N ILE A 99 -0.08 -9.08 18.58
CA ILE A 99 1.35 -8.81 18.36
C ILE A 99 1.72 -7.43 18.90
N ARG A 100 2.98 -7.26 19.25
CA ARG A 100 3.52 -5.97 19.66
C ARG A 100 4.13 -5.26 18.47
N ILE A 101 3.56 -4.11 18.10
CA ILE A 101 4.11 -3.22 17.06
C ILE A 101 4.67 -1.99 17.76
N PRO A 102 5.94 -1.65 17.58
CA PRO A 102 6.50 -0.44 18.17
C PRO A 102 5.85 0.81 17.54
N PRO A 103 5.78 1.94 18.28
CA PRO A 103 5.32 3.20 17.71
C PRO A 103 6.22 3.64 16.56
N GLY A 104 5.62 3.94 15.42
CA GLY A 104 6.31 4.48 14.25
C GLY A 104 6.12 5.98 14.10
N LYS A 105 6.93 6.59 13.24
CA LYS A 105 6.83 8.00 12.86
C LYS A 105 7.07 8.13 11.36
N ALA A 106 6.27 8.95 10.71
CA ALA A 106 6.49 9.32 9.31
C ALA A 106 7.68 10.29 9.18
N ASP A 107 8.45 10.15 8.09
CA ASP A 107 9.50 11.10 7.71
C ASP A 107 8.96 12.19 6.77
N ALA A 108 7.88 11.89 6.05
CA ALA A 108 7.13 12.85 5.24
C ALA A 108 5.69 12.36 5.01
N TYR A 109 4.83 13.29 4.65
CA TYR A 109 3.45 12.98 4.27
C TYR A 109 3.32 12.94 2.75
N VAL A 110 2.36 12.11 2.30
CA VAL A 110 1.93 12.09 0.91
C VAL A 110 0.54 12.72 0.78
N GLU A 111 0.30 13.34 -0.36
CA GLU A 111 -0.95 14.05 -0.66
C GLU A 111 -1.45 13.65 -2.05
N ASP A 112 -2.75 13.86 -2.28
CA ASP A 112 -3.40 13.57 -3.55
C ASP A 112 -2.73 14.30 -4.73
N GLY A 113 -2.49 13.57 -5.84
CA GLY A 113 -1.83 14.10 -7.04
C GLY A 113 -0.32 14.30 -6.90
N GLN A 114 0.26 14.07 -5.71
CA GLN A 114 1.72 14.15 -5.53
C GLN A 114 2.41 13.09 -6.38
N LYS A 115 3.56 13.47 -6.96
CA LYS A 115 4.39 12.57 -7.74
C LYS A 115 5.65 12.21 -6.98
N LEU A 116 5.87 10.91 -6.83
CA LEU A 116 7.03 10.32 -6.16
C LEU A 116 7.91 9.61 -7.19
N LYS A 117 9.23 9.73 -7.04
CA LYS A 117 10.18 9.09 -7.94
C LYS A 117 10.83 7.86 -7.29
N LEU A 118 10.83 6.76 -8.04
CA LEU A 118 11.62 5.57 -7.79
C LEU A 118 12.55 5.36 -9.00
N GLY A 119 13.76 5.86 -8.91
CA GLY A 119 14.68 5.85 -10.05
C GLY A 119 14.06 6.55 -11.26
N ARG A 120 13.87 5.81 -12.36
CA ARG A 120 13.27 6.30 -13.62
C ARG A 120 11.73 6.29 -13.60
N TYR A 121 11.12 5.64 -12.61
CA TYR A 121 9.67 5.52 -12.51
C TYR A 121 9.08 6.65 -11.68
N GLU A 122 7.89 7.08 -12.08
CA GLU A 122 7.10 8.07 -11.36
C GLU A 122 5.79 7.43 -10.91
N PHE A 123 5.48 7.59 -9.64
CA PHE A 123 4.22 7.15 -9.03
C PHE A 123 3.40 8.36 -8.64
N GLU A 124 2.16 8.43 -9.12
CA GLU A 124 1.18 9.40 -8.67
C GLU A 124 0.46 8.84 -7.44
N VAL A 125 0.38 9.64 -6.38
CA VAL A 125 -0.42 9.34 -5.19
C VAL A 125 -1.87 9.66 -5.48
N ILE A 126 -2.75 8.71 -5.28
CA ILE A 126 -4.20 8.87 -5.41
C ILE A 126 -4.82 8.70 -4.02
N HIS A 127 -5.35 9.76 -3.43
CA HIS A 127 -6.07 9.66 -2.15
C HIS A 127 -7.41 9.00 -2.37
N THR A 128 -7.63 7.89 -1.67
CA THR A 128 -8.77 6.98 -1.82
C THR A 128 -9.36 6.63 -0.45
N PRO A 129 -9.93 7.64 0.26
CA PRO A 129 -10.52 7.41 1.57
C PRO A 129 -11.71 6.47 1.50
N GLY A 130 -12.05 5.88 2.64
CA GLY A 130 -13.19 4.99 2.83
C GLY A 130 -12.88 3.86 3.79
N HIS A 131 -11.97 2.96 3.45
CA HIS A 131 -11.45 1.94 4.37
C HIS A 131 -10.69 2.58 5.54
N ALA A 132 -9.84 3.56 5.24
CA ALA A 132 -9.18 4.43 6.20
C ALA A 132 -9.19 5.88 5.69
N PRO A 133 -9.22 6.89 6.59
CA PRO A 133 -9.32 8.29 6.15
C PRO A 133 -8.09 8.77 5.38
N GLY A 134 -6.92 8.23 5.65
CA GLY A 134 -5.67 8.53 4.96
C GLY A 134 -5.24 7.48 3.95
N HIS A 135 -6.15 6.60 3.51
CA HIS A 135 -5.80 5.60 2.52
C HIS A 135 -5.39 6.23 1.19
N VAL A 136 -4.27 5.78 0.63
CA VAL A 136 -3.76 6.19 -0.67
C VAL A 136 -3.38 4.98 -1.53
N MET A 137 -3.46 5.15 -2.83
CA MET A 137 -2.91 4.24 -3.82
C MET A 137 -1.74 4.91 -4.54
N TYR A 138 -0.85 4.11 -5.12
CA TYR A 138 0.30 4.63 -5.88
C TYR A 138 0.25 4.09 -7.30
N TYR A 139 0.06 4.99 -8.26
CA TYR A 139 -0.12 4.65 -9.67
C TYR A 139 1.10 4.99 -10.51
N CYS A 140 1.70 4.01 -11.16
CA CYS A 140 2.73 4.19 -12.17
C CYS A 140 2.12 4.02 -13.58
N ALA A 141 1.80 5.13 -14.23
CA ALA A 141 1.14 5.13 -15.53
C ALA A 141 2.01 4.49 -16.64
N ALA A 142 3.34 4.69 -16.59
CA ALA A 142 4.26 4.15 -17.59
C ALA A 142 4.29 2.61 -17.61
N GLU A 143 4.06 1.97 -16.46
CA GLU A 143 4.07 0.51 -16.31
C GLU A 143 2.65 -0.07 -16.15
N LYS A 144 1.62 0.81 -16.10
CA LYS A 144 0.22 0.43 -15.81
C LYS A 144 0.13 -0.41 -14.53
N VAL A 145 0.77 0.04 -13.47
CA VAL A 145 0.80 -0.63 -12.16
C VAL A 145 0.18 0.27 -11.12
N LEU A 146 -0.71 -0.28 -10.31
CA LEU A 146 -1.40 0.39 -9.22
C LEU A 146 -1.20 -0.41 -7.93
N ILE A 147 -0.48 0.16 -6.95
CA ILE A 147 -0.43 -0.37 -5.58
C ILE A 147 -1.73 0.01 -4.92
N GLY A 148 -2.53 -0.98 -4.59
CA GLY A 148 -3.95 -0.79 -4.28
C GLY A 148 -4.28 -0.59 -2.82
N GLY A 149 -3.42 -1.05 -1.89
CA GLY A 149 -3.83 -1.15 -0.49
C GLY A 149 -5.18 -1.86 -0.37
N ASP A 150 -6.05 -1.34 0.47
CA ASP A 150 -7.32 -1.96 0.82
C ASP A 150 -8.55 -1.25 0.22
N LEU A 151 -8.39 -0.59 -0.93
CA LEU A 151 -9.58 -0.09 -1.63
C LEU A 151 -10.32 -1.25 -2.32
N ILE A 152 -9.61 -2.01 -3.18
CA ILE A 152 -10.11 -3.17 -3.92
C ILE A 152 -9.14 -4.33 -3.64
N ILE A 153 -9.65 -5.45 -3.13
CA ILE A 153 -8.88 -6.57 -2.60
C ILE A 153 -9.33 -7.92 -3.17
N GLY A 154 -9.08 -8.12 -4.48
CA GLY A 154 -9.28 -9.41 -5.14
C GLY A 154 -10.71 -9.95 -5.05
N GLY A 155 -11.68 -9.30 -5.70
CA GLY A 155 -13.09 -9.70 -5.70
C GLY A 155 -13.90 -9.20 -4.50
N ALA A 156 -13.27 -8.41 -3.62
CA ALA A 156 -13.88 -7.74 -2.49
C ALA A 156 -13.38 -6.29 -2.38
N VAL A 157 -13.74 -5.58 -1.33
CA VAL A 157 -13.26 -4.23 -1.00
C VAL A 157 -12.88 -4.16 0.47
N GLY A 158 -12.07 -3.18 0.85
CA GLY A 158 -11.75 -2.91 2.24
C GLY A 158 -13.00 -2.68 3.08
N ARG A 159 -12.98 -3.18 4.31
CA ARG A 159 -14.10 -3.03 5.26
C ARG A 159 -14.33 -1.57 5.62
N THR A 160 -15.59 -1.25 5.87
CA THR A 160 -16.02 0.11 6.25
C THR A 160 -16.85 0.13 7.55
N ASP A 161 -16.69 -0.87 8.39
CA ASP A 161 -17.33 -1.00 9.70
C ASP A 161 -16.42 -0.57 10.87
N LEU A 162 -15.24 -0.01 10.58
CA LEU A 162 -14.34 0.58 11.57
C LEU A 162 -14.79 2.02 11.91
N PRO A 163 -14.47 2.52 13.14
CA PRO A 163 -14.99 3.81 13.62
C PRO A 163 -14.64 5.02 12.74
N ASP A 164 -13.56 4.97 12.01
CA ASP A 164 -13.04 6.05 11.15
C ASP A 164 -13.15 5.75 9.65
N SER A 165 -13.87 4.70 9.29
CA SER A 165 -14.15 4.33 7.89
C SER A 165 -15.46 4.93 7.40
N SER A 166 -15.64 5.00 6.06
CA SER A 166 -16.79 5.58 5.39
C SER A 166 -17.12 4.81 4.11
N TYR A 167 -18.28 4.17 4.05
CA TYR A 167 -18.72 3.46 2.85
C TYR A 167 -18.94 4.42 1.67
N ASP A 168 -19.54 5.58 1.91
CA ASP A 168 -19.78 6.57 0.86
C ASP A 168 -18.49 7.08 0.22
N ASP A 169 -17.43 7.24 1.02
CA ASP A 169 -16.13 7.66 0.50
C ASP A 169 -15.41 6.50 -0.20
N LEU A 170 -15.58 5.26 0.26
CA LEU A 170 -15.09 4.07 -0.43
C LEU A 170 -15.68 3.99 -1.84
N VAL A 171 -16.99 4.15 -1.99
CA VAL A 171 -17.70 4.15 -3.28
C VAL A 171 -17.11 5.22 -4.21
N LYS A 172 -16.99 6.47 -3.75
CA LYS A 172 -16.40 7.56 -4.54
C LYS A 172 -14.95 7.25 -4.95
N SER A 173 -14.17 6.65 -4.05
CA SER A 173 -12.79 6.24 -4.31
C SER A 173 -12.72 5.15 -5.38
N ILE A 174 -13.59 4.14 -5.33
CA ILE A 174 -13.74 3.12 -6.38
C ILE A 174 -14.09 3.77 -7.71
N GLN A 175 -15.12 4.62 -7.76
CA GLN A 175 -15.54 5.33 -8.98
C GLN A 175 -14.41 6.16 -9.59
N ARG A 176 -13.55 6.75 -8.76
CA ARG A 176 -12.37 7.50 -9.20
C ARG A 176 -11.33 6.59 -9.84
N VAL A 177 -10.94 5.53 -9.15
CA VAL A 177 -9.90 4.60 -9.58
C VAL A 177 -10.30 3.83 -10.82
N MET A 178 -11.56 3.47 -10.94
CA MET A 178 -12.10 2.78 -12.11
C MET A 178 -12.13 3.62 -13.40
N LYS A 179 -11.72 4.90 -13.36
CA LYS A 179 -11.45 5.72 -14.55
C LYS A 179 -10.06 5.51 -15.13
N LEU A 180 -9.14 4.85 -14.43
CA LEU A 180 -7.84 4.47 -14.94
C LEU A 180 -7.98 3.42 -16.06
N PRO A 181 -6.96 3.26 -16.92
CA PRO A 181 -6.97 2.23 -17.96
C PRO A 181 -7.27 0.84 -17.38
N GLY A 182 -8.20 0.11 -17.99
CA GLY A 182 -8.70 -1.17 -17.46
C GLY A 182 -7.65 -2.26 -17.39
N ASP A 183 -6.65 -2.24 -18.28
CA ASP A 183 -5.49 -3.14 -18.28
C ASP A 183 -4.43 -2.80 -17.20
N THR A 184 -4.74 -1.83 -16.31
CA THR A 184 -3.89 -1.51 -15.16
C THR A 184 -3.86 -2.67 -14.18
N LYS A 185 -2.64 -3.15 -13.89
CA LYS A 185 -2.40 -4.23 -12.94
C LYS A 185 -2.59 -3.72 -11.52
N LEU A 186 -3.55 -4.28 -10.81
CA LEU A 186 -3.83 -3.98 -9.41
C LEU A 186 -3.04 -4.92 -8.49
N LEU A 187 -2.26 -4.33 -7.60
CA LEU A 187 -1.51 -5.00 -6.54
C LEU A 187 -2.18 -4.67 -5.20
N PRO A 188 -3.11 -5.50 -4.74
CA PRO A 188 -3.94 -5.21 -3.58
C PRO A 188 -3.21 -5.48 -2.25
N GLY A 189 -3.69 -4.87 -1.16
CA GLY A 189 -3.20 -5.16 0.19
C GLY A 189 -3.48 -6.59 0.64
N HIS A 190 -4.53 -7.20 0.14
CA HIS A 190 -4.90 -8.60 0.43
C HIS A 190 -5.33 -9.34 -0.83
N GLY A 191 -5.15 -10.68 -0.81
CA GLY A 191 -5.59 -11.54 -1.89
C GLY A 191 -4.67 -11.49 -3.11
N GLN A 192 -5.23 -11.83 -4.26
CA GLN A 192 -4.47 -12.02 -5.49
C GLN A 192 -4.37 -10.73 -6.31
N ILE A 193 -3.27 -10.64 -7.07
CA ILE A 193 -3.08 -9.60 -8.09
C ILE A 193 -4.12 -9.79 -9.20
N SER A 194 -4.74 -8.69 -9.63
CA SER A 194 -5.74 -8.66 -10.71
C SER A 194 -5.49 -7.49 -11.66
N THR A 195 -6.46 -7.17 -12.50
CA THR A 195 -6.50 -5.93 -13.28
C THR A 195 -7.79 -5.16 -12.96
N LEU A 196 -7.83 -3.87 -13.28
CA LEU A 196 -9.07 -3.09 -13.10
C LEU A 196 -10.22 -3.62 -13.98
N ASP A 197 -9.92 -4.21 -15.14
CA ASP A 197 -10.95 -4.86 -15.96
C ASP A 197 -11.47 -6.15 -15.33
N ASP A 198 -10.61 -6.97 -14.69
CA ASP A 198 -11.04 -8.15 -13.95
C ASP A 198 -11.98 -7.76 -12.79
N GLU A 199 -11.59 -6.75 -12.03
CA GLU A 199 -12.41 -6.26 -10.90
C GLU A 199 -13.74 -5.67 -11.39
N ARG A 200 -13.75 -4.92 -12.50
CA ARG A 200 -14.99 -4.43 -13.11
C ARG A 200 -15.91 -5.57 -13.56
N ALA A 201 -15.34 -6.63 -14.08
CA ALA A 201 -16.10 -7.77 -14.62
C ALA A 201 -16.64 -8.70 -13.54
N SER A 202 -15.90 -8.88 -12.42
CA SER A 202 -16.17 -9.95 -11.45
C SER A 202 -16.41 -9.51 -10.02
N ASN A 203 -16.00 -8.31 -9.62
CA ASN A 203 -16.13 -7.84 -8.25
C ASN A 203 -17.50 -7.19 -8.03
N PRO A 204 -18.42 -7.78 -7.24
CA PRO A 204 -19.76 -7.26 -7.05
C PRO A 204 -19.80 -5.87 -6.41
N TYR A 205 -18.86 -5.57 -5.51
CA TYR A 205 -18.77 -4.25 -4.85
C TYR A 205 -18.32 -3.15 -5.82
N VAL A 206 -17.44 -3.48 -6.76
CA VAL A 206 -17.04 -2.56 -7.83
C VAL A 206 -18.23 -2.32 -8.77
N GLN A 207 -18.95 -3.38 -9.13
CA GLN A 207 -20.15 -3.28 -9.98
C GLN A 207 -21.22 -2.40 -9.34
N ASP A 208 -21.49 -2.61 -8.04
CA ASP A 208 -22.46 -1.80 -7.29
C ASP A 208 -22.03 -0.33 -7.19
N ALA A 209 -20.75 -0.08 -6.96
CA ALA A 209 -20.20 1.29 -6.87
C ALA A 209 -20.29 2.05 -8.21
N LEU A 210 -20.38 1.36 -9.34
CA LEU A 210 -20.46 1.95 -10.69
C LEU A 210 -21.90 2.14 -11.22
N GLN A 211 -22.93 1.70 -10.48
CA GLN A 211 -24.33 1.95 -10.80
C GLN A 211 -24.77 3.34 -10.39
#